data_0fc855cd86d2939411ee1d8b5755ce9a
#
_entry.id   0fc855cd86d2939411ee1d8b5755ce9a
#
_cell.length_a   1.000
_cell.length_b   1.000
_cell.length_c   1.000
_cell.angle_alpha   90.00
_cell.angle_beta   90.00
_cell.angle_gamma   90.00
#
_symmetry.space_group_name_H-M   'P 1'
#
loop_
_entity.id
_entity.type
_entity.pdbx_description
1 polymer ?
#
loop_
_entity_poly.entity_id
_entity_poly.type
_entity_poly.pdbx_seq_one_letter_code
_entity_poly.pdbx_strand_id
1 'polypeptide(L)'
;MKTKESMKNEIFTLESRELNEGKKVAFIAGGINRDINEANLNDKVKSIGEHSQYVPLVVVDGEDVVNAGLSLKEPVSGLPIDSSKANDYLVIIEGQHRYRAIMELREKDANNKKKYEKAMKKWQKDGSKPENKPEEFTPKAPTQIKAMYSLVEDEDIRITISEMNNTSVKWTKGDFAKQAYAAYPDNEVLKFIVKYMDIQHQRTKKGEADDMLPNGGFKLTTLSKYLIYSADIKESVLAETCKYGEDTLTKYVGDEPNKLVEKAEKIIKAGLDAGFTYRFLAKGFFIDWIIRKSNQGTNYTKLLGMLKKVKKPAINSIMEDAQKHNFMEILNEKIK
;
A
#
# COMPACT_ATOMS: atom_id res chain seq x y z
N MET A 1 11.22 32.06 -25.72
CA MET A 1 10.66 31.85 -24.37
C MET A 1 9.36 31.07 -24.55
N LYS A 2 9.18 29.91 -23.89
CA LYS A 2 7.88 29.20 -23.94
C LYS A 2 6.92 29.97 -23.02
N THR A 3 5.73 30.29 -23.53
CA THR A 3 4.68 30.90 -22.70
C THR A 3 4.02 29.88 -21.80
N LYS A 4 3.33 30.32 -20.72
CA LYS A 4 2.53 29.45 -19.84
C LYS A 4 1.59 28.53 -20.67
N GLU A 5 0.94 29.09 -21.68
CA GLU A 5 0.05 28.34 -22.59
C GLU A 5 0.77 27.25 -23.37
N SER A 6 2.01 27.48 -23.82
CA SER A 6 2.79 26.47 -24.55
C SER A 6 3.35 25.37 -23.63
N MET A 7 3.35 25.55 -22.31
CA MET A 7 3.81 24.59 -21.32
C MET A 7 2.66 23.78 -20.68
N LYS A 8 1.41 24.18 -20.91
CA LYS A 8 0.26 23.37 -20.53
C LYS A 8 0.36 22.05 -21.31
N ASN A 9 0.25 20.94 -20.59
CA ASN A 9 0.44 19.57 -21.08
C ASN A 9 1.89 19.09 -21.23
N GLU A 10 2.89 19.89 -20.89
CA GLU A 10 4.29 19.45 -20.90
C GLU A 10 4.79 19.16 -19.47
N ILE A 11 5.60 18.10 -19.35
CA ILE A 11 6.36 17.85 -18.11
C ILE A 11 7.66 18.64 -18.19
N PHE A 12 7.92 19.46 -17.21
CA PHE A 12 9.11 20.28 -17.12
C PHE A 12 9.90 20.01 -15.81
N THR A 13 11.08 20.61 -15.72
CA THR A 13 11.93 20.51 -14.52
C THR A 13 11.78 21.77 -13.71
N LEU A 14 11.41 21.67 -12.43
CA LEU A 14 11.22 22.83 -11.54
C LEU A 14 12.46 23.72 -11.42
N GLU A 15 13.65 23.14 -11.51
CA GLU A 15 14.91 23.87 -11.43
C GLU A 15 15.33 24.52 -12.75
N SER A 16 14.60 24.33 -13.83
CA SER A 16 14.93 24.92 -15.12
C SER A 16 14.61 26.41 -15.12
N ARG A 17 15.64 27.24 -15.21
CA ARG A 17 15.47 28.72 -15.28
C ARG A 17 14.66 29.15 -16.48
N GLU A 18 14.70 28.39 -17.58
CA GLU A 18 13.97 28.68 -18.80
C GLU A 18 12.46 28.44 -18.65
N LEU A 19 12.08 27.50 -17.80
CA LEU A 19 10.71 27.05 -17.66
C LEU A 19 10.01 27.70 -16.47
N ASN A 20 10.71 27.88 -15.35
CA ASN A 20 10.11 28.46 -14.15
C ASN A 20 10.46 29.94 -13.93
N GLU A 21 11.17 30.57 -14.85
CA GLU A 21 11.58 31.98 -14.79
C GLU A 21 12.31 32.36 -13.48
N GLY A 22 12.93 31.38 -12.83
CA GLY A 22 13.57 31.56 -11.53
C GLY A 22 12.61 31.57 -10.36
N LYS A 23 11.34 31.22 -10.56
CA LYS A 23 10.33 31.15 -9.49
C LYS A 23 10.72 30.14 -8.42
N LYS A 24 10.40 30.46 -7.18
CA LYS A 24 10.55 29.57 -6.02
C LYS A 24 9.35 28.66 -5.89
N VAL A 25 9.47 27.61 -5.08
CA VAL A 25 8.38 26.70 -4.77
C VAL A 25 7.69 27.12 -3.48
N ALA A 26 6.36 27.07 -3.47
CA ALA A 26 5.53 27.29 -2.30
C ALA A 26 4.49 26.17 -2.10
N PHE A 27 3.93 26.10 -0.90
CA PHE A 27 2.75 25.32 -0.57
C PHE A 27 1.60 26.24 -0.20
N ILE A 28 0.37 25.72 -0.28
CA ILE A 28 -0.81 26.45 0.22
C ILE A 28 -0.87 26.30 1.74
N ALA A 29 -1.13 27.40 2.43
CA ALA A 29 -1.41 27.42 3.86
C ALA A 29 -2.91 27.16 4.14
N GLY A 30 -3.25 26.86 5.42
CA GLY A 30 -4.65 26.86 5.86
C GLY A 30 -5.45 25.56 5.65
N GLY A 31 -4.78 24.43 5.39
CA GLY A 31 -5.44 23.11 5.50
C GLY A 31 -6.31 22.67 4.32
N ILE A 32 -6.40 23.44 3.23
CA ILE A 32 -7.08 23.02 1.99
C ILE A 32 -6.36 21.83 1.37
N ASN A 33 -5.05 21.86 1.38
CA ASN A 33 -4.26 20.71 1.02
C ASN A 33 -3.84 19.95 2.30
N ARG A 34 -3.66 18.63 2.20
CA ARG A 34 -3.30 17.80 3.35
C ARG A 34 -1.98 18.26 3.95
N ASP A 35 -1.91 18.33 5.27
CA ASP A 35 -0.63 18.54 5.95
C ASP A 35 0.33 17.37 5.68
N ILE A 36 1.63 17.69 5.76
CA ILE A 36 2.67 16.67 5.61
C ILE A 36 2.55 15.69 6.77
N ASN A 37 2.31 14.42 6.43
CA ASN A 37 2.26 13.32 7.38
C ASN A 37 3.61 12.60 7.36
N GLU A 38 4.25 12.48 8.53
CA GLU A 38 5.59 11.90 8.67
C GLU A 38 5.69 10.44 8.17
N ALA A 39 4.66 9.62 8.41
CA ALA A 39 4.66 8.24 7.92
C ALA A 39 4.66 8.20 6.38
N ASN A 40 3.78 8.99 5.76
CA ASN A 40 3.71 9.11 4.30
C ASN A 40 5.01 9.73 3.72
N LEU A 41 5.62 10.68 4.44
CA LEU A 41 6.89 11.29 4.03
C LEU A 41 8.01 10.24 4.02
N ASN A 42 8.15 9.47 5.09
CA ASN A 42 9.16 8.41 5.19
C ASN A 42 9.01 7.35 4.09
N ASP A 43 7.77 6.93 3.80
CA ASP A 43 7.47 6.02 2.70
C ASP A 43 7.89 6.61 1.34
N LYS A 44 7.66 7.90 1.13
CA LYS A 44 8.08 8.59 -0.10
C LYS A 44 9.60 8.75 -0.17
N VAL A 45 10.28 9.06 0.93
CA VAL A 45 11.75 9.12 1.01
C VAL A 45 12.34 7.78 0.59
N LYS A 46 11.84 6.67 1.14
CA LYS A 46 12.29 5.32 0.77
C LYS A 46 12.04 5.04 -0.72
N SER A 47 10.80 5.18 -1.16
CA SER A 47 10.38 4.87 -2.52
C SER A 47 11.13 5.71 -3.58
N ILE A 48 11.29 7.01 -3.36
CA ILE A 48 11.99 7.89 -4.30
C ILE A 48 13.50 7.64 -4.29
N GLY A 49 14.07 7.33 -3.13
CA GLY A 49 15.48 6.97 -3.01
C GLY A 49 15.85 5.66 -3.70
N GLU A 50 14.91 4.74 -3.86
CA GLU A 50 15.08 3.45 -4.53
C GLU A 50 14.74 3.52 -6.04
N HIS A 51 13.73 4.31 -6.41
CA HIS A 51 13.12 4.24 -7.73
C HIS A 51 13.03 5.57 -8.46
N SER A 52 13.48 6.68 -7.86
CA SER A 52 13.34 8.04 -8.39
C SER A 52 11.88 8.54 -8.42
N GLN A 53 11.63 9.66 -9.10
CA GLN A 53 10.32 10.28 -9.20
C GLN A 53 9.53 9.72 -10.40
N TYR A 54 8.46 8.95 -10.15
CA TYR A 54 7.61 8.38 -11.21
C TYR A 54 6.51 9.31 -11.72
N VAL A 55 5.98 10.17 -10.84
CA VAL A 55 4.82 11.02 -11.15
C VAL A 55 5.24 12.47 -11.00
N PRO A 56 5.01 13.33 -11.99
CA PRO A 56 5.30 14.76 -11.87
C PRO A 56 4.49 15.39 -10.73
N LEU A 57 4.96 16.50 -10.20
CA LEU A 57 4.20 17.36 -9.31
C LEU A 57 3.21 18.17 -10.13
N VAL A 58 2.05 18.51 -9.57
CA VAL A 58 1.12 19.44 -10.22
C VAL A 58 1.27 20.81 -9.57
N VAL A 59 1.49 21.81 -10.39
CA VAL A 59 1.74 23.19 -9.94
C VAL A 59 0.79 24.19 -10.59
N VAL A 60 0.64 25.32 -9.93
CA VAL A 60 -0.04 26.53 -10.44
C VAL A 60 0.81 27.74 -10.09
N ASP A 61 0.52 28.89 -10.70
CA ASP A 61 1.18 30.14 -10.31
C ASP A 61 0.69 30.62 -8.94
N GLY A 62 1.60 31.22 -8.16
CA GLY A 62 1.26 31.71 -6.84
C GLY A 62 0.22 32.83 -6.86
N GLU A 63 0.22 33.64 -7.91
CA GLU A 63 -0.78 34.69 -8.11
C GLU A 63 -2.20 34.13 -8.24
N ASP A 64 -2.37 33.04 -8.99
CA ASP A 64 -3.67 32.36 -9.14
C ASP A 64 -4.19 31.86 -7.79
N VAL A 65 -3.31 31.38 -6.92
CA VAL A 65 -3.65 30.92 -5.56
C VAL A 65 -4.09 32.09 -4.68
N VAL A 66 -3.35 33.21 -4.72
CA VAL A 66 -3.69 34.37 -3.93
C VAL A 66 -4.97 35.04 -4.42
N ASN A 67 -5.19 35.14 -5.72
CA ASN A 67 -6.43 35.63 -6.32
C ASN A 67 -7.65 34.77 -5.94
N ALA A 68 -7.47 33.48 -5.69
CA ALA A 68 -8.49 32.57 -5.13
C ALA A 68 -8.72 32.80 -3.61
N GLY A 69 -8.07 33.75 -3.00
CA GLY A 69 -8.20 34.08 -1.56
C GLY A 69 -7.44 33.12 -0.64
N LEU A 70 -6.43 32.38 -1.16
CA LEU A 70 -5.61 31.45 -0.40
C LEU A 70 -4.26 32.07 -0.06
N SER A 71 -3.64 31.57 1.03
CA SER A 71 -2.34 32.02 1.48
C SER A 71 -1.24 31.01 1.15
N LEU A 72 -0.01 31.49 1.01
CA LEU A 72 1.16 30.70 0.68
C LEU A 72 2.06 30.49 1.90
N LYS A 73 2.75 29.35 1.93
CA LYS A 73 3.79 29.05 2.94
C LYS A 73 5.02 28.42 2.29
N GLU A 74 6.18 28.63 2.91
CA GLU A 74 7.39 27.94 2.50
C GLU A 74 7.31 26.42 2.74
N PRO A 75 7.79 25.60 1.80
CA PRO A 75 7.64 24.15 1.87
C PRO A 75 8.38 23.48 3.04
N VAL A 76 9.50 24.04 3.47
CA VAL A 76 10.38 23.43 4.50
C VAL A 76 10.12 24.05 5.87
N SER A 77 10.19 25.37 5.96
CA SER A 77 10.02 26.10 7.22
C SER A 77 8.57 26.23 7.67
N GLY A 78 7.61 26.15 6.73
CA GLY A 78 6.19 26.43 6.97
C GLY A 78 5.88 27.90 7.21
N LEU A 79 6.87 28.81 7.08
CA LEU A 79 6.69 30.23 7.29
C LEU A 79 5.76 30.82 6.22
N PRO A 80 4.87 31.75 6.59
CA PRO A 80 3.99 32.42 5.65
C PRO A 80 4.78 33.23 4.62
N ILE A 81 4.30 33.26 3.39
CA ILE A 81 4.82 34.04 2.30
C ILE A 81 3.89 35.24 2.10
N ASP A 82 4.47 36.42 1.95
CA ASP A 82 3.73 37.62 1.66
C ASP A 82 3.03 37.54 0.30
N SER A 83 1.73 37.81 0.27
CA SER A 83 0.91 37.72 -0.94
C SER A 83 1.41 38.64 -2.07
N SER A 84 2.05 39.77 -1.75
CA SER A 84 2.67 40.66 -2.74
C SER A 84 3.81 40.03 -3.54
N LYS A 85 4.36 38.93 -3.03
CA LYS A 85 5.44 38.14 -3.67
C LYS A 85 4.93 36.90 -4.40
N ALA A 86 3.63 36.73 -4.52
CA ALA A 86 3.03 35.50 -5.07
C ALA A 86 3.55 35.16 -6.48
N ASN A 87 3.81 36.17 -7.31
CA ASN A 87 4.37 36.04 -8.65
C ASN A 87 5.75 35.35 -8.70
N ASP A 88 6.50 35.41 -7.58
CA ASP A 88 7.81 34.76 -7.48
C ASP A 88 7.72 33.26 -7.20
N TYR A 89 6.52 32.68 -7.15
CA TYR A 89 6.32 31.31 -6.72
C TYR A 89 5.51 30.46 -7.70
N LEU A 90 5.95 29.20 -7.83
CA LEU A 90 5.12 28.10 -8.30
C LEU A 90 4.61 27.32 -7.09
N VAL A 91 3.31 27.10 -7.02
CA VAL A 91 2.64 26.47 -5.88
C VAL A 91 2.31 25.03 -6.21
N ILE A 92 2.81 24.09 -5.41
CA ILE A 92 2.48 22.69 -5.55
C ILE A 92 1.10 22.42 -4.98
N ILE A 93 0.14 22.08 -5.85
CA ILE A 93 -1.21 21.70 -5.45
C ILE A 93 -1.37 20.19 -5.28
N GLU A 94 -0.52 19.37 -5.97
CA GLU A 94 -0.45 17.93 -5.78
C GLU A 94 1.01 17.46 -5.75
N GLY A 95 1.33 16.56 -4.81
CA GLY A 95 2.67 15.96 -4.66
C GLY A 95 3.54 16.61 -3.58
N GLN A 96 2.99 17.34 -2.62
CA GLN A 96 3.74 17.98 -1.52
C GLN A 96 4.64 17.00 -0.76
N HIS A 97 4.15 15.79 -0.42
CA HIS A 97 4.97 14.75 0.22
C HIS A 97 6.15 14.31 -0.68
N ARG A 98 5.94 14.21 -2.01
CA ARG A 98 7.03 13.88 -2.96
C ARG A 98 8.09 14.96 -2.99
N TYR A 99 7.68 16.23 -3.06
CA TYR A 99 8.62 17.34 -3.02
C TYR A 99 9.46 17.35 -1.75
N ARG A 100 8.81 17.23 -0.59
CA ARG A 100 9.49 17.17 0.72
C ARG A 100 10.45 16.00 0.81
N ALA A 101 10.06 14.84 0.33
CA ALA A 101 10.90 13.65 0.31
C ALA A 101 12.16 13.83 -0.56
N ILE A 102 12.03 14.49 -1.72
CA ILE A 102 13.17 14.79 -2.58
C ILE A 102 14.11 15.79 -1.88
N MET A 103 13.58 16.82 -1.23
CA MET A 103 14.39 17.78 -0.50
C MET A 103 15.15 17.14 0.65
N GLU A 104 14.51 16.26 1.40
CA GLU A 104 15.15 15.50 2.49
C GLU A 104 16.24 14.55 1.96
N LEU A 105 16.00 13.86 0.84
CA LEU A 105 17.02 13.03 0.19
C LEU A 105 18.22 13.87 -0.27
N ARG A 106 17.99 15.04 -0.85
CA ARG A 106 19.07 15.95 -1.27
C ARG A 106 19.91 16.42 -0.08
N GLU A 107 19.29 16.72 1.04
CA GLU A 107 20.01 17.08 2.27
C GLU A 107 20.84 15.90 2.81
N LYS A 108 20.25 14.69 2.84
CA LYS A 108 20.95 13.46 3.24
C LYS A 108 22.16 13.19 2.31
N ASP A 109 21.95 13.33 1.01
CA ASP A 109 23.02 13.14 0.01
C ASP A 109 24.13 14.17 0.18
N ALA A 110 23.81 15.44 0.39
CA ALA A 110 24.80 16.47 0.66
C ALA A 110 25.66 16.18 1.91
N ASN A 111 25.00 15.69 2.98
CA ASN A 111 25.67 15.31 4.21
C ASN A 111 26.54 14.06 4.04
N ASN A 112 26.06 13.04 3.31
CA ASN A 112 26.79 11.82 3.03
C ASN A 112 27.99 12.09 2.10
N LYS A 113 27.83 12.94 1.10
CA LYS A 113 28.94 13.39 0.24
C LYS A 113 30.06 14.05 1.04
N LYS A 114 29.71 14.97 1.96
CA LYS A 114 30.71 15.60 2.86
C LYS A 114 31.44 14.57 3.73
N LYS A 115 30.74 13.54 4.22
CA LYS A 115 31.35 12.44 5.00
C LYS A 115 32.32 11.63 4.14
N TYR A 116 31.88 11.26 2.94
CA TYR A 116 32.71 10.54 1.96
C TYR A 116 33.98 11.33 1.61
N GLU A 117 33.87 12.61 1.29
CA GLU A 117 35.02 13.47 0.97
C GLU A 117 36.03 13.56 2.14
N LYS A 118 35.52 13.65 3.39
CA LYS A 118 36.39 13.62 4.58
C LYS A 118 37.09 12.27 4.74
N ALA A 119 36.35 11.16 4.55
CA ALA A 119 36.91 9.82 4.62
C ALA A 119 37.99 9.59 3.52
N MET A 120 37.72 10.05 2.29
CA MET A 120 38.68 9.98 1.19
C MET A 120 39.96 10.77 1.49
N LYS A 121 39.85 12.00 2.00
CA LYS A 121 41.01 12.79 2.42
C LYS A 121 41.83 12.10 3.51
N LYS A 122 41.15 11.45 4.47
CA LYS A 122 41.85 10.66 5.51
C LYS A 122 42.55 9.45 4.91
N TRP A 123 41.86 8.67 4.07
CA TRP A 123 42.41 7.51 3.39
C TRP A 123 43.69 7.86 2.55
N GLN A 124 43.64 8.98 1.85
CA GLN A 124 44.81 9.48 1.09
C GLN A 124 46.00 9.82 1.99
N LYS A 125 45.73 10.39 3.19
CA LYS A 125 46.82 10.70 4.15
C LYS A 125 47.40 9.44 4.81
N ASP A 126 46.60 8.41 5.00
CA ASP A 126 46.95 7.15 5.67
C ASP A 126 47.61 6.13 4.71
N GLY A 127 48.14 6.58 3.55
CA GLY A 127 48.92 5.78 2.60
C GLY A 127 48.09 5.02 1.55
N SER A 128 46.83 5.35 1.38
CA SER A 128 45.93 4.88 0.29
C SER A 128 45.85 3.35 0.13
N LYS A 129 45.84 2.61 1.24
CA LYS A 129 45.70 1.14 1.21
C LYS A 129 44.37 0.73 0.60
N PRO A 130 44.36 -0.14 -0.44
CA PRO A 130 43.15 -0.51 -1.17
C PRO A 130 42.01 -1.08 -0.26
N GLU A 131 42.40 -1.88 0.74
CA GLU A 131 41.47 -2.53 1.69
C GLU A 131 40.70 -1.53 2.58
N ASN A 132 41.23 -0.30 2.74
CA ASN A 132 40.64 0.75 3.57
C ASN A 132 40.01 1.88 2.74
N LYS A 133 39.86 1.68 1.42
CA LYS A 133 39.21 2.69 0.56
C LYS A 133 37.74 2.86 0.95
N PRO A 134 37.32 4.10 1.22
CA PRO A 134 35.90 4.36 1.48
C PRO A 134 35.00 3.89 0.32
N GLU A 135 33.84 3.33 0.65
CA GLU A 135 32.82 2.96 -0.33
C GLU A 135 32.37 4.20 -1.14
N GLU A 136 32.20 4.03 -2.44
CA GLU A 136 31.88 5.14 -3.34
C GLU A 136 30.51 5.73 -3.02
N PHE A 137 30.46 7.06 -2.93
CA PHE A 137 29.20 7.76 -2.68
C PHE A 137 28.32 7.75 -3.92
N THR A 138 27.12 7.19 -3.80
CA THR A 138 26.09 7.21 -4.83
C THR A 138 24.90 8.05 -4.33
N PRO A 139 24.53 9.15 -5.02
CA PRO A 139 23.37 9.95 -4.64
C PRO A 139 22.07 9.17 -4.84
N LYS A 140 21.13 9.33 -3.91
CA LYS A 140 19.80 8.72 -3.95
C LYS A 140 18.71 9.68 -4.39
N ALA A 141 18.92 10.98 -4.22
CA ALA A 141 17.97 11.99 -4.63
C ALA A 141 17.91 12.15 -6.16
N PRO A 142 16.74 12.35 -6.74
CA PRO A 142 16.62 12.71 -8.15
C PRO A 142 17.40 14.01 -8.44
N THR A 143 18.12 14.01 -9.56
CA THR A 143 18.86 15.22 -10.01
C THR A 143 17.90 16.34 -10.41
N GLN A 144 16.72 15.98 -10.92
CA GLN A 144 15.70 16.91 -11.39
C GLN A 144 14.34 16.58 -10.78
N ILE A 145 13.57 17.61 -10.42
CA ILE A 145 12.19 17.49 -9.97
C ILE A 145 11.27 17.76 -11.16
N LYS A 146 10.50 16.76 -11.55
CA LYS A 146 9.54 16.87 -12.65
C LYS A 146 8.22 17.41 -12.16
N ALA A 147 7.69 18.38 -12.89
CA ALA A 147 6.40 19.01 -12.64
C ALA A 147 5.62 19.26 -13.94
N MET A 148 4.33 19.48 -13.80
CA MET A 148 3.45 19.94 -14.86
C MET A 148 2.47 20.99 -14.32
N TYR A 149 2.00 21.90 -15.16
CA TYR A 149 0.91 22.78 -14.76
C TYR A 149 -0.41 22.00 -14.63
N SER A 150 -1.30 22.51 -13.77
CA SER A 150 -2.67 22.00 -13.72
C SER A 150 -3.31 22.12 -15.10
N LEU A 151 -4.01 21.04 -15.53
CA LEU A 151 -4.71 20.99 -16.80
C LEU A 151 -6.08 21.71 -16.75
N VAL A 152 -6.54 22.03 -15.53
CA VAL A 152 -7.84 22.64 -15.31
C VAL A 152 -7.66 24.16 -15.46
N GLU A 153 -8.40 24.71 -16.40
CA GLU A 153 -8.50 26.14 -16.67
C GLU A 153 -9.85 26.63 -16.16
N ASP A 154 -9.89 27.87 -15.71
CA ASP A 154 -11.13 28.59 -15.30
C ASP A 154 -11.92 27.97 -14.12
N GLU A 155 -11.38 26.95 -13.44
CA GLU A 155 -11.98 26.39 -12.26
C GLU A 155 -11.34 26.96 -10.97
N ASP A 156 -12.14 27.10 -9.94
CA ASP A 156 -11.63 27.52 -8.62
C ASP A 156 -10.58 26.50 -8.14
N ILE A 157 -9.36 26.97 -7.88
CA ILE A 157 -8.23 26.15 -7.39
C ILE A 157 -8.64 25.30 -6.18
N ARG A 158 -9.56 25.78 -5.33
CA ARG A 158 -10.08 25.03 -4.18
C ARG A 158 -10.85 23.81 -4.61
N ILE A 159 -11.63 23.89 -5.68
CA ILE A 159 -12.35 22.75 -6.27
C ILE A 159 -11.35 21.77 -6.88
N THR A 160 -10.41 22.27 -7.68
CA THR A 160 -9.35 21.43 -8.28
C THR A 160 -8.59 20.61 -7.23
N ILE A 161 -8.18 21.27 -6.13
CA ILE A 161 -7.47 20.57 -5.03
C ILE A 161 -8.39 19.57 -4.33
N SER A 162 -9.66 19.93 -4.10
CA SER A 162 -10.64 19.05 -3.49
C SER A 162 -10.85 17.79 -4.33
N GLU A 163 -11.05 17.95 -5.64
CA GLU A 163 -11.20 16.83 -6.57
C GLU A 163 -9.94 15.96 -6.62
N MET A 164 -8.74 16.54 -6.73
CA MET A 164 -7.49 15.78 -6.67
C MET A 164 -7.33 14.99 -5.38
N ASN A 165 -7.81 15.50 -4.25
CA ASN A 165 -7.78 14.81 -2.98
C ASN A 165 -8.88 13.74 -2.82
N ASN A 166 -10.04 13.92 -3.46
CA ASN A 166 -11.20 13.06 -3.35
C ASN A 166 -11.19 11.91 -4.38
N THR A 167 -10.65 12.15 -5.58
CA THR A 167 -10.60 11.15 -6.65
C THR A 167 -9.55 10.06 -6.42
N SER A 168 -8.64 10.23 -5.46
CA SER A 168 -7.78 9.12 -5.03
C SER A 168 -8.59 8.11 -4.22
N VAL A 169 -9.33 7.26 -4.92
CA VAL A 169 -9.99 6.10 -4.32
C VAL A 169 -8.93 5.28 -3.59
N LYS A 170 -9.12 5.11 -2.28
CA LYS A 170 -8.21 4.24 -1.52
C LYS A 170 -8.33 2.82 -2.05
N TRP A 171 -7.23 2.24 -2.46
CA TRP A 171 -7.18 0.84 -2.84
C TRP A 171 -7.69 -0.03 -1.69
N THR A 172 -8.54 -0.96 -2.03
CA THR A 172 -9.04 -1.95 -1.09
C THR A 172 -8.03 -3.10 -0.93
N LYS A 173 -8.23 -3.92 0.09
CA LYS A 173 -7.42 -5.14 0.28
C LYS A 173 -7.46 -6.06 -0.94
N GLY A 174 -8.59 -6.11 -1.62
CA GLY A 174 -8.76 -6.88 -2.85
C GLY A 174 -7.94 -6.32 -4.00
N ASP A 175 -7.84 -5.00 -4.13
CA ASP A 175 -7.06 -4.37 -5.19
C ASP A 175 -5.57 -4.67 -5.03
N PHE A 176 -5.03 -4.58 -3.81
CA PHE A 176 -3.64 -4.97 -3.53
C PHE A 176 -3.39 -6.46 -3.79
N ALA A 177 -4.33 -7.34 -3.43
CA ALA A 177 -4.20 -8.76 -3.71
C ALA A 177 -4.16 -9.05 -5.23
N LYS A 178 -5.05 -8.42 -5.99
CA LYS A 178 -5.10 -8.55 -7.46
C LYS A 178 -3.85 -8.00 -8.13
N GLN A 179 -3.36 -6.86 -7.68
CA GLN A 179 -2.14 -6.27 -8.21
C GLN A 179 -0.92 -7.16 -7.94
N ALA A 180 -0.78 -7.65 -6.71
CA ALA A 180 0.31 -8.55 -6.36
C ALA A 180 0.25 -9.84 -7.19
N TYR A 181 -0.95 -10.42 -7.37
CA TYR A 181 -1.13 -11.60 -8.22
C TYR A 181 -0.86 -11.31 -9.69
N ALA A 182 -1.26 -10.15 -10.21
CA ALA A 182 -0.94 -9.76 -11.58
C ALA A 182 0.57 -9.60 -11.83
N ALA A 183 1.32 -9.13 -10.82
CA ALA A 183 2.77 -9.02 -10.89
C ALA A 183 3.48 -10.39 -10.75
N TYR A 184 2.90 -11.31 -9.96
CA TYR A 184 3.48 -12.63 -9.65
C TYR A 184 2.44 -13.75 -9.84
N PRO A 185 2.03 -14.05 -11.09
CA PRO A 185 0.92 -14.97 -11.39
C PRO A 185 1.22 -16.43 -11.03
N ASP A 186 2.48 -16.80 -10.94
CA ASP A 186 2.93 -18.15 -10.57
C ASP A 186 2.99 -18.36 -9.04
N ASN A 187 2.75 -17.31 -8.24
CA ASN A 187 2.74 -17.41 -6.80
C ASN A 187 1.41 -18.02 -6.29
N GLU A 188 1.47 -19.27 -5.84
CA GLU A 188 0.29 -20.04 -5.42
C GLU A 188 -0.42 -19.44 -4.20
N VAL A 189 0.29 -18.71 -3.32
CA VAL A 189 -0.32 -18.03 -2.17
C VAL A 189 -1.17 -16.85 -2.64
N LEU A 190 -0.67 -16.03 -3.56
CA LEU A 190 -1.41 -14.92 -4.12
C LEU A 190 -2.62 -15.40 -4.92
N LYS A 191 -2.45 -16.45 -5.70
CA LYS A 191 -3.53 -17.12 -6.44
C LYS A 191 -4.62 -17.63 -5.50
N PHE A 192 -4.25 -18.28 -4.39
CA PHE A 192 -5.18 -18.71 -3.35
C PHE A 192 -5.94 -17.52 -2.74
N ILE A 193 -5.23 -16.46 -2.37
CA ILE A 193 -5.83 -15.27 -1.76
C ILE A 193 -6.86 -14.64 -2.71
N VAL A 194 -6.50 -14.39 -3.97
CA VAL A 194 -7.40 -13.78 -4.96
C VAL A 194 -8.61 -14.68 -5.22
N LYS A 195 -8.39 -15.99 -5.40
CA LYS A 195 -9.46 -16.97 -5.61
C LYS A 195 -10.54 -16.88 -4.54
N TYR A 196 -10.16 -16.84 -3.27
CA TYR A 196 -11.13 -16.85 -2.17
C TYR A 196 -11.65 -15.45 -1.80
N MET A 197 -10.93 -14.39 -2.09
CA MET A 197 -11.45 -13.02 -1.96
C MET A 197 -12.53 -12.71 -3.01
N ASP A 198 -12.43 -13.30 -4.21
CA ASP A 198 -13.37 -13.07 -5.33
C ASP A 198 -14.45 -14.16 -5.47
N ILE A 199 -14.56 -15.09 -4.54
CA ILE A 199 -15.44 -16.27 -4.66
C ILE A 199 -16.92 -15.92 -4.86
N GLN A 200 -17.35 -14.74 -4.42
CA GLN A 200 -18.72 -14.25 -4.62
C GLN A 200 -19.09 -14.04 -6.10
N HIS A 201 -18.10 -13.87 -6.98
CA HIS A 201 -18.31 -13.68 -8.42
C HIS A 201 -18.48 -15.00 -9.18
N GLN A 202 -18.20 -16.14 -8.55
CA GLN A 202 -18.51 -17.45 -9.12
C GLN A 202 -20.04 -17.62 -9.03
N ARG A 203 -20.73 -17.32 -10.14
CA ARG A 203 -22.19 -17.51 -10.26
C ARG A 203 -22.54 -18.96 -9.93
N THR A 204 -23.11 -19.19 -8.78
CA THR A 204 -23.83 -20.42 -8.49
C THR A 204 -25.01 -20.56 -9.45
N LYS A 205 -25.31 -21.80 -9.86
CA LYS A 205 -26.46 -22.07 -10.74
C LYS A 205 -27.74 -21.52 -10.07
N LYS A 206 -28.65 -21.00 -10.91
CA LYS A 206 -29.95 -20.44 -10.51
C LYS A 206 -30.65 -21.38 -9.49
N GLY A 207 -30.72 -20.99 -8.23
CA GLY A 207 -31.37 -21.76 -7.14
C GLY A 207 -30.56 -21.91 -5.84
N GLU A 208 -29.25 -21.61 -5.83
CA GLU A 208 -28.40 -21.74 -4.65
C GLU A 208 -28.10 -20.36 -4.02
N ALA A 209 -29.14 -19.56 -3.80
CA ALA A 209 -29.02 -18.16 -3.34
C ALA A 209 -28.43 -18.01 -1.92
N ASP A 210 -28.45 -19.07 -1.10
CA ASP A 210 -28.02 -19.01 0.31
C ASP A 210 -26.50 -19.13 0.52
N ASP A 211 -25.74 -19.46 -0.51
CA ASP A 211 -24.29 -19.68 -0.41
C ASP A 211 -23.45 -18.41 -0.78
N MET A 212 -24.11 -17.36 -1.26
CA MET A 212 -23.44 -16.14 -1.67
C MET A 212 -23.00 -15.30 -0.46
N LEU A 213 -21.73 -14.91 -0.45
CA LEU A 213 -21.18 -13.96 0.53
C LEU A 213 -21.68 -12.54 0.22
N PRO A 214 -22.47 -11.92 1.10
CA PRO A 214 -23.19 -10.69 0.78
C PRO A 214 -22.29 -9.45 0.54
N ASN A 215 -21.00 -9.46 0.89
CA ASN A 215 -20.11 -8.30 0.76
C ASN A 215 -18.63 -8.68 0.57
N GLY A 216 -18.30 -9.33 -0.54
CA GLY A 216 -16.89 -9.60 -0.88
C GLY A 216 -16.30 -10.80 -0.13
N GLY A 217 -16.02 -11.86 -0.78
CA GLY A 217 -15.30 -13.07 -0.43
C GLY A 217 -14.79 -13.27 1.01
N PHE A 218 -13.80 -14.09 1.15
CA PHE A 218 -13.11 -14.25 2.43
C PHE A 218 -12.31 -12.98 2.76
N LYS A 219 -12.30 -12.59 4.04
CA LYS A 219 -11.40 -11.52 4.49
C LYS A 219 -9.95 -11.98 4.43
N LEU A 220 -9.05 -11.11 4.03
CA LEU A 220 -7.61 -11.40 3.96
C LEU A 220 -7.05 -11.98 5.27
N THR A 221 -7.46 -11.42 6.43
CA THR A 221 -7.06 -11.94 7.74
C THR A 221 -7.56 -13.35 8.03
N THR A 222 -8.70 -13.75 7.48
CA THR A 222 -9.22 -15.12 7.57
C THR A 222 -8.40 -16.06 6.67
N LEU A 223 -8.09 -15.65 5.43
CA LEU A 223 -7.24 -16.44 4.52
C LEU A 223 -5.83 -16.60 5.07
N SER A 224 -5.27 -15.56 5.68
CA SER A 224 -3.99 -15.66 6.40
C SER A 224 -4.01 -16.77 7.45
N LYS A 225 -5.08 -16.87 8.25
CA LYS A 225 -5.23 -17.95 9.23
C LYS A 225 -5.34 -19.34 8.60
N TYR A 226 -5.98 -19.48 7.43
CA TYR A 226 -6.00 -20.75 6.71
C TYR A 226 -4.62 -21.18 6.24
N LEU A 227 -3.78 -20.24 5.83
CA LEU A 227 -2.43 -20.48 5.33
C LEU A 227 -1.45 -20.75 6.49
N ILE A 228 -1.26 -19.80 7.37
CA ILE A 228 -0.17 -19.78 8.36
C ILE A 228 -0.63 -19.87 9.82
N TYR A 229 -1.92 -20.10 10.07
CA TYR A 229 -2.53 -20.09 11.41
C TYR A 229 -2.40 -18.77 12.18
N SER A 230 -2.08 -17.69 11.47
CA SER A 230 -1.96 -16.33 12.00
C SER A 230 -2.67 -15.33 11.10
N ALA A 231 -2.98 -14.16 11.61
CA ALA A 231 -3.59 -13.05 10.84
C ALA A 231 -2.53 -12.06 10.29
N ASP A 232 -1.29 -12.51 10.09
CA ASP A 232 -0.14 -11.64 9.81
C ASP A 232 -0.02 -11.23 8.34
N ILE A 233 -0.61 -11.99 7.39
CA ILE A 233 -0.72 -11.53 6.02
C ILE A 233 -1.81 -10.45 5.97
N LYS A 234 -1.34 -9.18 6.01
CA LYS A 234 -2.20 -7.99 6.01
C LYS A 234 -2.10 -7.27 4.67
N GLU A 235 -2.91 -6.24 4.53
CA GLU A 235 -2.90 -5.33 3.37
C GLU A 235 -1.52 -4.71 3.12
N SER A 236 -0.82 -4.31 4.18
CA SER A 236 0.55 -3.78 4.09
C SER A 236 1.53 -4.78 3.48
N VAL A 237 1.41 -6.07 3.83
CA VAL A 237 2.24 -7.14 3.26
C VAL A 237 2.02 -7.28 1.76
N LEU A 238 0.77 -7.24 1.30
CA LEU A 238 0.45 -7.28 -0.13
C LEU A 238 0.94 -6.03 -0.87
N ALA A 239 0.77 -4.85 -0.27
CA ALA A 239 1.27 -3.60 -0.82
C ALA A 239 2.81 -3.59 -0.91
N GLU A 240 3.50 -4.12 0.10
CA GLU A 240 4.96 -4.27 0.08
C GLU A 240 5.40 -5.33 -0.95
N THR A 241 4.67 -6.43 -1.09
CA THR A 241 4.93 -7.44 -2.13
C THR A 241 4.86 -6.82 -3.52
N CYS A 242 3.89 -5.94 -3.79
CA CYS A 242 3.81 -5.21 -5.05
C CYS A 242 5.03 -4.32 -5.30
N LYS A 243 5.64 -3.76 -4.25
CA LYS A 243 6.76 -2.80 -4.35
C LYS A 243 8.13 -3.47 -4.38
N TYR A 244 8.31 -4.49 -3.56
CA TYR A 244 9.64 -5.03 -3.22
C TYR A 244 9.83 -6.50 -3.64
N GLY A 245 8.82 -7.08 -4.27
CA GLY A 245 8.89 -8.45 -4.76
C GLY A 245 8.27 -9.49 -3.83
N GLU A 246 8.12 -10.70 -4.36
CA GLU A 246 7.44 -11.81 -3.68
C GLU A 246 8.21 -12.34 -2.46
N ASP A 247 9.51 -12.07 -2.34
CA ASP A 247 10.31 -12.38 -1.15
C ASP A 247 9.73 -11.73 0.11
N THR A 248 9.01 -10.61 -0.02
CA THR A 248 8.31 -9.98 1.09
C THR A 248 7.23 -10.90 1.65
N LEU A 249 6.45 -11.54 0.78
CA LEU A 249 5.42 -12.50 1.20
C LEU A 249 6.05 -13.77 1.78
N THR A 250 7.18 -14.22 1.23
CA THR A 250 7.92 -15.41 1.67
C THR A 250 8.33 -15.31 3.14
N LYS A 251 8.64 -14.11 3.64
CA LYS A 251 8.96 -13.87 5.07
C LYS A 251 7.81 -14.25 6.02
N TYR A 252 6.57 -14.22 5.53
CA TYR A 252 5.38 -14.56 6.32
C TYR A 252 4.95 -16.01 6.11
N VAL A 253 5.10 -16.55 4.91
CA VAL A 253 4.62 -17.88 4.56
C VAL A 253 5.70 -18.96 4.66
N GLY A 254 6.98 -18.59 4.74
CA GLY A 254 8.11 -19.51 4.78
C GLY A 254 8.43 -20.17 3.44
N ASP A 255 9.33 -21.14 3.46
CA ASP A 255 9.96 -21.71 2.27
C ASP A 255 9.10 -22.77 1.53
N GLU A 256 7.96 -23.17 2.09
CA GLU A 256 7.08 -24.20 1.51
C GLU A 256 5.65 -23.67 1.22
N PRO A 257 5.49 -22.60 0.44
CA PRO A 257 4.20 -21.97 0.23
C PRO A 257 3.14 -22.91 -0.37
N ASN A 258 3.52 -23.80 -1.26
CA ASN A 258 2.61 -24.77 -1.90
C ASN A 258 1.99 -25.73 -0.88
N LYS A 259 2.76 -26.21 0.09
CA LYS A 259 2.23 -27.06 1.18
C LYS A 259 1.22 -26.35 2.05
N LEU A 260 1.43 -25.03 2.28
CA LEU A 260 0.48 -24.22 3.03
C LEU A 260 -0.83 -24.04 2.26
N VAL A 261 -0.76 -23.77 0.97
CA VAL A 261 -1.93 -23.65 0.09
C VAL A 261 -2.69 -24.98 0.05
N GLU A 262 -2.00 -26.11 -0.19
CA GLU A 262 -2.63 -27.42 -0.17
C GLU A 262 -3.33 -27.73 1.16
N LYS A 263 -2.71 -27.38 2.28
CA LYS A 263 -3.32 -27.56 3.61
C LYS A 263 -4.58 -26.71 3.75
N ALA A 264 -4.51 -25.42 3.38
CA ALA A 264 -5.63 -24.50 3.45
C ALA A 264 -6.81 -24.97 2.58
N GLU A 265 -6.54 -25.37 1.33
CA GLU A 265 -7.52 -25.94 0.41
C GLU A 265 -8.17 -27.22 0.97
N LYS A 266 -7.40 -28.13 1.56
CA LYS A 266 -7.91 -29.35 2.20
C LYS A 266 -8.84 -29.03 3.37
N ILE A 267 -8.54 -28.00 4.17
CA ILE A 267 -9.40 -27.55 5.28
C ILE A 267 -10.72 -26.99 4.76
N ILE A 268 -10.65 -26.07 3.80
CA ILE A 268 -11.85 -25.46 3.21
C ILE A 268 -12.71 -26.53 2.55
N LYS A 269 -12.11 -27.42 1.74
CA LYS A 269 -12.79 -28.53 1.10
C LYS A 269 -13.46 -29.46 2.11
N ALA A 270 -12.78 -29.84 3.18
CA ALA A 270 -13.36 -30.72 4.20
C ALA A 270 -14.55 -30.06 4.90
N GLY A 271 -14.52 -28.75 5.11
CA GLY A 271 -15.66 -27.98 5.61
C GLY A 271 -16.86 -28.01 4.65
N LEU A 272 -16.61 -27.78 3.35
CA LEU A 272 -17.66 -27.86 2.32
C LEU A 272 -18.22 -29.28 2.17
N ASP A 273 -17.38 -30.29 2.15
CA ASP A 273 -17.77 -31.70 2.06
C ASP A 273 -18.61 -32.12 3.28
N ALA A 274 -18.36 -31.54 4.45
CA ALA A 274 -19.20 -31.73 5.65
C ALA A 274 -20.56 -31.01 5.56
N GLY A 275 -20.72 -30.05 4.64
CA GLY A 275 -21.96 -29.32 4.41
C GLY A 275 -21.95 -27.88 4.97
N PHE A 276 -20.82 -27.38 5.43
CA PHE A 276 -20.67 -25.94 5.72
C PHE A 276 -20.68 -25.11 4.43
N THR A 277 -21.16 -23.89 4.50
CA THR A 277 -21.17 -22.97 3.36
C THR A 277 -19.90 -22.11 3.32
N TYR A 278 -19.56 -21.57 2.14
CA TYR A 278 -18.48 -20.58 2.03
C TYR A 278 -18.70 -19.38 2.97
N ARG A 279 -19.96 -18.92 3.10
CA ARG A 279 -20.33 -17.85 4.03
C ARG A 279 -19.96 -18.17 5.48
N PHE A 280 -20.11 -19.41 5.88
CA PHE A 280 -19.75 -19.85 7.21
C PHE A 280 -18.23 -19.92 7.38
N LEU A 281 -17.53 -20.54 6.43
CA LEU A 281 -16.06 -20.68 6.43
C LEU A 281 -15.36 -19.32 6.40
N ALA A 282 -15.94 -18.33 5.71
CA ALA A 282 -15.42 -16.97 5.62
C ALA A 282 -15.54 -16.16 6.91
N LYS A 283 -16.38 -16.55 7.87
CA LYS A 283 -16.54 -15.85 9.16
C LYS A 283 -15.32 -15.97 10.08
N GLY A 284 -14.36 -16.82 9.76
CA GLY A 284 -13.14 -17.01 10.55
C GLY A 284 -13.29 -17.91 11.77
N PHE A 285 -14.49 -18.14 12.28
CA PHE A 285 -14.72 -18.98 13.47
C PHE A 285 -14.27 -20.43 13.28
N PHE A 286 -14.52 -20.96 12.09
CA PHE A 286 -14.16 -22.31 11.73
C PHE A 286 -12.64 -22.52 11.76
N ILE A 287 -11.90 -21.64 11.12
CA ILE A 287 -10.43 -21.71 11.13
C ILE A 287 -9.87 -21.47 12.54
N ASP A 288 -10.46 -20.59 13.33
CA ASP A 288 -10.05 -20.35 14.71
C ASP A 288 -10.24 -21.62 15.57
N TRP A 289 -11.32 -22.37 15.33
CA TRP A 289 -11.51 -23.69 15.96
C TRP A 289 -10.44 -24.70 15.54
N ILE A 290 -10.15 -24.80 14.24
CA ILE A 290 -9.06 -25.66 13.72
C ILE A 290 -7.73 -25.32 14.37
N ILE A 291 -7.37 -24.03 14.43
CA ILE A 291 -6.11 -23.56 15.05
C ILE A 291 -6.07 -23.95 16.52
N ARG A 292 -7.15 -23.72 17.27
CA ARG A 292 -7.22 -24.04 18.69
C ARG A 292 -7.05 -25.54 18.93
N LYS A 293 -7.72 -26.39 18.16
CA LYS A 293 -7.59 -27.85 18.26
C LYS A 293 -6.18 -28.33 17.89
N SER A 294 -5.58 -27.74 16.87
CA SER A 294 -4.19 -28.03 16.50
C SER A 294 -3.22 -27.67 17.63
N ASN A 295 -3.38 -26.50 18.26
CA ASN A 295 -2.56 -26.08 19.39
C ASN A 295 -2.75 -26.94 20.65
N GLN A 296 -3.88 -27.63 20.75
CA GLN A 296 -4.16 -28.63 21.81
C GLN A 296 -3.60 -30.03 21.46
N GLY A 297 -2.77 -30.16 20.41
CA GLY A 297 -2.13 -31.40 20.00
C GLY A 297 -2.98 -32.31 19.13
N THR A 298 -4.13 -31.86 18.62
CA THR A 298 -4.92 -32.65 17.68
C THR A 298 -4.33 -32.55 16.27
N ASN A 299 -3.87 -33.69 15.74
CA ASN A 299 -3.31 -33.76 14.41
C ASN A 299 -4.34 -33.27 13.35
N TYR A 300 -3.89 -32.50 12.40
CA TYR A 300 -4.66 -31.95 11.28
C TYR A 300 -5.47 -33.03 10.54
N THR A 301 -4.87 -34.18 10.21
CA THR A 301 -5.57 -35.29 9.55
C THR A 301 -6.72 -35.85 10.38
N LYS A 302 -6.56 -35.90 11.72
CA LYS A 302 -7.61 -36.30 12.65
C LYS A 302 -8.76 -35.30 12.65
N LEU A 303 -8.46 -34.00 12.64
CA LEU A 303 -9.47 -32.92 12.54
C LEU A 303 -10.31 -33.05 11.28
N LEU A 304 -9.68 -33.27 10.12
CA LEU A 304 -10.41 -33.51 8.86
C LEU A 304 -11.25 -34.78 8.90
N GLY A 305 -10.78 -35.82 9.57
CA GLY A 305 -11.53 -37.06 9.78
C GLY A 305 -12.77 -36.85 10.67
N MET A 306 -12.67 -35.96 11.68
CA MET A 306 -13.80 -35.59 12.54
C MET A 306 -14.88 -34.84 11.73
N LEU A 307 -14.47 -33.89 10.90
CA LEU A 307 -15.41 -33.12 10.05
C LEU A 307 -16.20 -34.02 9.12
N LYS A 308 -15.59 -35.04 8.52
CA LYS A 308 -16.26 -36.00 7.62
C LYS A 308 -17.36 -36.82 8.32
N LYS A 309 -17.29 -36.97 9.64
CA LYS A 309 -18.28 -37.72 10.42
C LYS A 309 -19.49 -36.90 10.87
N VAL A 310 -19.44 -35.59 10.69
CA VAL A 310 -20.53 -34.71 11.13
C VAL A 310 -21.74 -34.88 10.23
N LYS A 311 -22.90 -35.14 10.82
CA LYS A 311 -24.17 -35.31 10.08
C LYS A 311 -24.76 -33.96 9.67
N LYS A 312 -25.42 -33.89 8.48
CA LYS A 312 -26.06 -32.66 7.97
C LYS A 312 -26.93 -31.92 8.98
N PRO A 313 -27.82 -32.56 9.77
CA PRO A 313 -28.63 -31.83 10.78
C PRO A 313 -27.80 -31.11 11.82
N ALA A 314 -26.67 -31.70 12.23
CA ALA A 314 -25.75 -31.03 13.16
C ALA A 314 -25.07 -29.82 12.53
N ILE A 315 -24.72 -29.90 11.24
CA ILE A 315 -24.13 -28.77 10.49
C ILE A 315 -25.11 -27.60 10.41
N ASN A 316 -26.36 -27.84 10.06
CA ASN A 316 -27.38 -26.79 10.00
C ASN A 316 -27.56 -26.11 11.36
N SER A 317 -27.67 -26.89 12.44
CA SER A 317 -27.73 -26.36 13.80
C SER A 317 -26.52 -25.54 14.18
N ILE A 318 -25.30 -25.98 13.80
CA ILE A 318 -24.07 -25.21 14.03
C ILE A 318 -24.13 -23.88 13.27
N MET A 319 -24.56 -23.86 12.00
CA MET A 319 -24.64 -22.64 11.21
C MET A 319 -25.70 -21.66 11.74
N GLU A 320 -26.83 -22.16 12.22
CA GLU A 320 -27.91 -21.36 12.84
C GLU A 320 -27.46 -20.79 14.19
N ASP A 321 -26.87 -21.60 15.05
CA ASP A 321 -26.39 -21.21 16.38
C ASP A 321 -25.16 -20.30 16.32
N ALA A 322 -24.40 -20.35 15.24
CA ALA A 322 -23.19 -19.53 15.03
C ALA A 322 -23.43 -18.02 14.99
N GLN A 323 -24.66 -17.56 15.03
CA GLN A 323 -25.02 -16.15 15.20
C GLN A 323 -25.02 -15.72 16.69
N LYS A 324 -24.87 -16.66 17.62
CA LYS A 324 -24.84 -16.46 19.07
C LYS A 324 -23.40 -16.58 19.63
N HIS A 325 -23.15 -15.93 20.76
CA HIS A 325 -21.81 -15.70 21.33
C HIS A 325 -20.95 -16.93 21.72
N ASN A 326 -21.46 -18.19 21.65
CA ASN A 326 -20.77 -19.40 22.16
C ASN A 326 -20.33 -20.37 21.05
N PHE A 327 -19.92 -19.85 19.92
CA PHE A 327 -19.59 -20.62 18.73
C PHE A 327 -18.54 -21.75 18.95
N MET A 328 -17.47 -21.47 19.69
CA MET A 328 -16.41 -22.45 19.95
C MET A 328 -16.89 -23.63 20.81
N GLU A 329 -17.84 -23.39 21.72
CA GLU A 329 -18.45 -24.40 22.55
C GLU A 329 -19.34 -25.32 21.70
N ILE A 330 -20.15 -24.72 20.83
CA ILE A 330 -21.03 -25.44 19.91
C ILE A 330 -20.22 -26.37 18.99
N LEU A 331 -19.10 -25.86 18.40
CA LEU A 331 -18.23 -26.72 17.58
C LEU A 331 -17.60 -27.84 18.40
N ASN A 332 -17.17 -27.58 19.62
CA ASN A 332 -16.56 -28.59 20.51
C ASN A 332 -17.58 -29.66 20.92
N GLU A 333 -18.84 -29.29 21.12
CA GLU A 333 -19.90 -30.19 21.52
C GLU A 333 -20.35 -31.08 20.36
N LYS A 334 -20.52 -30.50 19.17
CA LYS A 334 -21.14 -31.17 18.01
C LYS A 334 -20.14 -31.82 17.05
N ILE A 335 -18.85 -31.45 17.11
CA ILE A 335 -17.77 -32.07 16.34
C ILE A 335 -16.85 -32.81 17.30
N LYS A 336 -17.19 -34.06 17.61
CA LYS A 336 -16.42 -34.97 18.48
C LYS A 336 -15.60 -35.97 17.68
#